data_487597a7b4fdccdd4fefbfcee9713438
#
_entry.id   487597a7b4fdccdd4fefbfcee9713438
#
_cell.length_a   1.000
_cell.length_b   1.000
_cell.length_c   1.000
_cell.angle_alpha   90.00
_cell.angle_beta   90.00
_cell.angle_gamma   90.00
#
_symmetry.space_group_name_H-M   'P 1'
#
loop_
_entity.id
_entity.type
_entity.pdbx_description
1 polymer ?
#
loop_
_entity_poly.entity_id
_entity_poly.type
_entity_poly.pdbx_seq_one_letter_code
_entity_poly.pdbx_strand_id
1 'polypeptide(L)'
;MPIPPHPETIPLTVPDLGLAGVPVMLSLWLVPQGRRVLEGDRVAELVAGGVTVDLSAPVAGRCLRQLVDEDTVVVPEAVLAEFRAEDSAS
;
A
#
# COMPACT_ATOMS: atom_id res chain seq x y z
N MET A 1 30.39 -0.25 -7.22
CA MET A 1 29.27 -0.24 -6.29
C MET A 1 28.10 -1.05 -6.82
N PRO A 2 27.61 -1.97 -6.06
CA PRO A 2 26.47 -2.76 -6.51
C PRO A 2 25.21 -1.92 -6.61
N ILE A 3 24.43 -2.24 -7.63
CA ILE A 3 23.15 -1.56 -7.85
C ILE A 3 22.08 -2.40 -7.15
N PRO A 4 21.22 -1.78 -6.34
CA PRO A 4 20.15 -2.53 -5.68
C PRO A 4 19.27 -3.22 -6.73
N PRO A 5 18.81 -4.44 -6.46
CA PRO A 5 17.97 -5.15 -7.42
C PRO A 5 16.62 -4.50 -7.66
N HIS A 6 16.15 -3.68 -6.69
CA HIS A 6 14.85 -3.02 -6.79
C HIS A 6 14.97 -1.55 -6.38
N PRO A 7 15.72 -0.75 -7.15
CA PRO A 7 16.03 0.62 -6.73
C PRO A 7 14.82 1.53 -6.66
N GLU A 8 13.73 1.19 -7.35
CA GLU A 8 12.57 2.06 -7.44
C GLU A 8 11.36 1.53 -6.68
N THR A 9 11.57 0.57 -5.79
CA THR A 9 10.47 -0.03 -5.05
C THR A 9 10.11 0.81 -3.83
N ILE A 10 8.85 1.19 -3.74
CA ILE A 10 8.33 2.02 -2.66
C ILE A 10 7.27 1.22 -1.91
N PRO A 11 7.39 1.08 -0.59
CA PRO A 11 6.40 0.34 0.18
C PRO A 11 5.15 1.15 0.44
N LEU A 12 4.00 0.48 0.46
CA LEU A 12 2.77 1.02 1.00
C LEU A 12 2.61 0.42 2.38
N THR A 13 2.63 1.26 3.41
CA THR A 13 2.58 0.78 4.79
C THR A 13 1.28 1.19 5.47
N VAL A 14 0.95 0.49 6.55
CA VAL A 14 -0.20 0.82 7.38
C VAL A 14 0.16 2.07 8.20
N PRO A 15 -0.62 3.16 8.06
CA PRO A 15 -0.36 4.35 8.86
C PRO A 15 -0.78 4.13 10.31
N ASP A 16 -0.26 4.97 11.19
CA ASP A 16 -0.73 5.01 12.57
C ASP A 16 -2.02 5.79 12.59
N LEU A 17 -3.13 5.11 12.85
CA LEU A 17 -4.45 5.74 12.85
C LEU A 17 -4.81 6.34 14.21
N GLY A 18 -3.94 6.20 15.21
CA GLY A 18 -4.20 6.74 16.54
C GLY A 18 -5.29 5.98 17.30
N LEU A 19 -5.59 4.75 16.90
CA LEU A 19 -6.65 3.93 17.49
C LEU A 19 -6.03 2.82 18.31
N ALA A 20 -5.39 3.18 19.42
CA ALA A 20 -4.71 2.20 20.28
C ALA A 20 -5.69 1.13 20.73
N GLY A 21 -5.27 -0.13 20.61
CA GLY A 21 -6.08 -1.27 21.03
C GLY A 21 -7.21 -1.67 20.09
N VAL A 22 -7.39 -0.95 19.00
CA VAL A 22 -8.42 -1.28 18.02
C VAL A 22 -7.77 -2.02 16.85
N PRO A 23 -8.21 -3.25 16.55
CA PRO A 23 -7.65 -4.00 15.42
C PRO A 23 -7.90 -3.26 14.11
N VAL A 24 -6.89 -3.27 13.24
CA VAL A 24 -6.98 -2.71 11.89
C VAL A 24 -6.93 -3.88 10.92
N MET A 25 -7.83 -3.89 9.96
CA MET A 25 -7.90 -4.96 8.99
C MET A 25 -7.83 -4.39 7.58
N LEU A 26 -7.08 -5.07 6.71
CA LEU A 26 -7.14 -4.76 5.28
C LEU A 26 -8.45 -5.33 4.75
N SER A 27 -9.33 -4.44 4.34
CA SER A 27 -10.67 -4.85 3.88
C SER A 27 -10.69 -5.19 2.40
N LEU A 28 -10.16 -4.29 1.59
CA LEU A 28 -10.23 -4.43 0.14
C LEU A 28 -8.98 -3.91 -0.53
N TRP A 29 -8.57 -4.57 -1.60
CA TRP A 29 -7.67 -4.00 -2.59
C TRP A 29 -8.55 -3.35 -3.65
N LEU A 30 -8.31 -2.07 -3.93
CA LEU A 30 -9.09 -1.30 -4.91
C LEU A 30 -8.47 -1.36 -6.31
N VAL A 31 -7.25 -1.86 -6.41
CA VAL A 31 -6.58 -2.08 -7.69
C VAL A 31 -5.98 -3.47 -7.70
N PRO A 32 -5.92 -4.13 -8.86
CA PRO A 32 -5.26 -5.43 -8.93
C PRO A 32 -3.74 -5.29 -8.94
N GLN A 33 -3.07 -6.34 -8.53
CA GLN A 33 -1.61 -6.42 -8.65
C GLN A 33 -1.23 -6.25 -10.11
N GLY A 34 -0.20 -5.45 -10.35
CA GLY A 34 0.26 -5.15 -11.69
C GLY A 34 -0.33 -3.90 -12.31
N ARG A 35 -1.37 -3.30 -11.69
CA ARG A 35 -2.04 -2.13 -12.22
C ARG A 35 -1.14 -0.90 -12.14
N ARG A 36 -1.14 -0.11 -13.21
CA ARG A 36 -0.51 1.21 -13.19
C ARG A 36 -1.43 2.19 -12.49
N VAL A 37 -0.87 3.02 -11.62
CA VAL A 37 -1.61 3.98 -10.81
C VAL A 37 -0.93 5.34 -10.87
N LEU A 38 -1.68 6.37 -10.52
CA LEU A 38 -1.14 7.71 -10.31
C LEU A 38 -0.97 7.91 -8.81
N GLU A 39 -0.03 8.77 -8.43
CA GLU A 39 0.13 9.13 -7.03
C GLU A 39 -1.20 9.70 -6.52
N GLY A 40 -1.64 9.23 -5.35
CA GLY A 40 -2.89 9.68 -4.77
C GLY A 40 -4.10 8.83 -5.14
N ASP A 41 -3.99 7.95 -6.14
CA ASP A 41 -5.10 7.03 -6.45
C ASP A 41 -5.36 6.14 -5.25
N ARG A 42 -6.62 5.91 -4.93
CA ARG A 42 -6.98 4.99 -3.85
C ARG A 42 -6.66 3.57 -4.27
N VAL A 43 -5.89 2.87 -3.45
CA VAL A 43 -5.41 1.53 -3.81
C VAL A 43 -5.86 0.45 -2.82
N ALA A 44 -6.21 0.84 -1.60
CA ALA A 44 -6.62 -0.12 -0.59
C ALA A 44 -7.56 0.54 0.41
N GLU A 45 -8.30 -0.28 1.13
CA GLU A 45 -9.21 0.18 2.17
C GLU A 45 -8.92 -0.58 3.45
N LEU A 46 -8.75 0.16 4.53
CA LEU A 46 -8.62 -0.41 5.87
C LEU A 46 -9.90 -0.18 6.65
N VAL A 47 -10.21 -1.09 7.56
CA VAL A 47 -11.33 -0.95 8.48
C VAL A 47 -10.81 -1.10 9.90
N ALA A 48 -11.21 -0.18 10.78
CA ALA A 48 -10.80 -0.18 12.17
C ALA A 48 -11.93 0.40 13.01
N GLY A 49 -12.52 -0.43 13.88
CA GLY A 49 -13.54 0.03 14.82
C GLY A 49 -14.75 0.70 14.16
N GLY A 50 -15.18 0.20 13.00
CA GLY A 50 -16.30 0.76 12.26
C GLY A 50 -15.95 1.97 11.41
N VAL A 51 -14.68 2.34 11.37
CA VAL A 51 -14.18 3.43 10.53
C VAL A 51 -13.46 2.86 9.33
N THR A 52 -13.72 3.43 8.16
CA THR A 52 -13.06 3.02 6.92
C THR A 52 -12.02 4.08 6.55
N VAL A 53 -10.83 3.64 6.20
CA VAL A 53 -9.73 4.53 5.82
C VAL A 53 -9.21 4.08 4.47
N ASP A 54 -9.17 5.00 3.51
CA ASP A 54 -8.61 4.71 2.20
C ASP A 54 -7.12 5.01 2.20
N LEU A 55 -6.35 4.11 1.60
CA LEU A 55 -4.92 4.31 1.39
C LEU A 55 -4.67 4.65 -0.07
N SER A 56 -3.78 5.58 -0.29
CA SER A 56 -3.46 6.08 -1.62
C SER A 56 -2.11 5.57 -2.09
N ALA A 57 -1.95 5.50 -3.41
CA ALA A 57 -0.68 5.12 -4.01
C ALA A 57 0.40 6.13 -3.60
N PRO A 58 1.54 5.66 -3.12
CA PRO A 58 2.61 6.55 -2.66
C PRO A 58 3.37 7.21 -3.80
N VAL A 59 3.29 6.65 -4.99
CA VAL A 59 3.96 7.17 -6.19
C VAL A 59 3.14 6.83 -7.41
N ALA A 60 3.38 7.55 -8.50
CA ALA A 60 2.89 7.13 -9.80
C ALA A 60 3.76 5.95 -10.27
N GLY A 61 3.12 4.87 -10.70
CA GLY A 61 3.85 3.68 -11.11
C GLY A 61 2.96 2.46 -11.10
N ARG A 62 3.53 1.31 -10.76
CA ARG A 62 2.81 0.05 -10.76
C ARG A 62 2.77 -0.56 -9.38
N CYS A 63 1.62 -1.15 -9.05
CA CYS A 63 1.48 -1.98 -7.88
C CYS A 63 2.12 -3.33 -8.20
N LEU A 64 3.37 -3.52 -7.78
CA LEU A 64 4.12 -4.73 -8.12
C LEU A 64 3.62 -5.94 -7.38
N ARG A 65 3.43 -5.82 -6.07
CA ARG A 65 3.05 -6.94 -5.22
C ARG A 65 2.12 -6.48 -4.12
N GLN A 66 1.12 -7.30 -3.89
CA GLN A 66 0.22 -7.17 -2.74
C GLN A 66 0.61 -8.28 -1.77
N LEU A 67 1.14 -7.88 -0.62
CA LEU A 67 1.78 -8.80 0.31
C LEU A 67 0.84 -9.33 1.38
N VAL A 68 -0.35 -8.77 1.46
CA VAL A 68 -1.35 -9.12 2.49
C VAL A 68 -2.68 -9.38 1.79
N ASP A 69 -3.35 -10.45 2.18
CA ASP A 69 -4.66 -10.78 1.64
C ASP A 69 -5.74 -9.91 2.28
N GLU A 70 -6.84 -9.74 1.55
CA GLU A 70 -8.02 -9.09 2.12
C GLU A 70 -8.48 -9.85 3.36
N ASP A 71 -9.13 -9.12 4.26
CA ASP A 71 -9.65 -9.65 5.52
C ASP A 71 -8.56 -10.08 6.50
N THR A 72 -7.36 -9.53 6.38
CA THR A 72 -6.24 -9.81 7.27
C THR A 72 -6.04 -8.66 8.23
N VAL A 73 -5.87 -8.98 9.51
CA VAL A 73 -5.52 -7.98 10.52
C VAL A 73 -4.07 -7.57 10.30
N VAL A 74 -3.84 -6.27 10.33
CA VAL A 74 -2.53 -5.69 10.07
C VAL A 74 -2.15 -4.76 11.22
N VAL A 75 -0.88 -4.44 11.35
CA VAL A 75 -0.38 -3.57 12.41
C VAL A 75 0.24 -2.32 11.78
N PRO A 76 0.35 -1.22 12.56
CA PRO A 76 1.00 -0.02 12.04
C PRO A 76 2.38 -0.34 11.49
N GLU A 77 2.72 0.31 10.38
CA GLU A 77 4.00 0.19 9.69
C GLU A 77 4.20 -1.14 8.95
N ALA A 78 3.25 -2.08 9.02
CA ALA A 78 3.33 -3.27 8.21
C ALA A 78 3.30 -2.90 6.72
N VAL A 79 4.10 -3.59 5.93
CA VAL A 79 4.13 -3.35 4.48
C VAL A 79 3.01 -4.15 3.83
N LEU A 80 2.08 -3.44 3.18
CA LEU A 80 0.93 -4.06 2.53
C LEU A 80 1.20 -4.39 1.08
N ALA A 81 2.00 -3.56 0.41
CA ALA A 81 2.28 -3.71 -1.00
C ALA A 81 3.58 -3.00 -1.34
N GLU A 82 4.12 -3.35 -2.48
CA GLU A 82 5.30 -2.68 -3.04
C GLU A 82 4.94 -2.08 -4.38
N PHE A 83 5.29 -0.82 -4.58
CA PHE A 83 5.04 -0.09 -5.81
C PHE A 83 6.37 0.22 -6.48
N ARG A 84 6.37 0.17 -7.80
CA ARG A 84 7.52 0.58 -8.58
C ARG A 84 7.23 1.97 -9.13
N ALA A 85 8.10 2.92 -8.79
CA ALA A 85 7.95 4.28 -9.29
C ALA A 85 8.11 4.31 -10.80
N GLU A 86 7.26 5.11 -11.46
CA GLU A 86 7.36 5.29 -12.89
C GLU A 86 8.56 6.15 -13.20
N ASP A 87 9.32 5.75 -14.22
CA ASP A 87 10.46 6.53 -14.66
C ASP A 87 9.96 7.70 -15.50
N SER A 88 9.95 8.88 -14.91
CA SER A 88 9.46 10.06 -15.59
C SER A 88 10.49 10.71 -16.48
N ALA A 89 11.73 10.21 -16.47
CA ALA A 89 12.79 10.80 -17.25
C ALA A 89 12.78 10.35 -18.70
N SER A 90 12.02 9.37 -19.00
CA SER A 90 11.93 8.83 -20.36
C SER A 90 11.22 9.79 -21.30
#